data_31467f27365c5f9505592883c0d9b08c
#
_entry.id   31467f27365c5f9505592883c0d9b08c
#
_cell.length_a   1.000
_cell.length_b   1.000
_cell.length_c   1.000
_cell.angle_alpha   90.00
_cell.angle_beta   90.00
_cell.angle_gamma   90.00
#
_symmetry.space_group_name_H-M   'P 1'
#
loop_
_entity.id
_entity.type
_entity.pdbx_description
1 polymer ?
#
loop_
_entity_poly.entity_id
_entity_poly.type
_entity_poly.pdbx_seq_one_letter_code
_entity_poly.pdbx_strand_id
1 'polypeptide(L)'
;MKRFLFMYTSFGGHVLEYFIHIYHCAIDNEKNTYYFIFSPDFKKHIECEQLVLKKNIILRYLTVRELERLHHTKKILKSYWGNRLLNEKIRKYDITDVIMCSYDCLDPLFAFMTMKKVSYIGIYYYIYLYEWADLSIKQRILKSIIFWKMAHNKSIKKICICNDSSSAAFFNRKYQTMKFDRISDPYVSITLTLPDFRKDNAVKEDAIVLSHIGVLSERKGTLNILKAIKEMSVVDRNQFVFVFAGKIDLDIKDEFYRLAAECSEKYRLIIKDYFCSYEEISAICKSSNVLLIPYLNNSQSSGVLGYAAQFNVPVFSPSSNMLGKIVRKSKLGYISSDVEILGIKTFLESCLLNKLMTIDGQEYLKLNTVNSFLNTLLN
;
A
#
# COMPACT_ATOMS: atom_id res chain seq x y z
N MET A 1 -15.51 -25.05 14.93
CA MET A 1 -15.99 -23.99 14.00
C MET A 1 -15.42 -22.67 14.51
N LYS A 2 -14.60 -21.99 13.70
CA LYS A 2 -14.04 -20.67 14.05
C LYS A 2 -14.97 -19.56 13.58
N ARG A 3 -14.98 -18.44 14.31
CA ARG A 3 -15.67 -17.21 13.94
C ARG A 3 -14.63 -16.12 13.77
N PHE A 4 -14.38 -15.79 12.51
CA PHE A 4 -13.41 -14.77 12.12
C PHE A 4 -14.05 -13.38 12.10
N LEU A 5 -13.33 -12.37 12.58
CA LEU A 5 -13.72 -10.96 12.47
C LEU A 5 -12.66 -10.20 11.68
N PHE A 6 -13.14 -9.49 10.65
CA PHE A 6 -12.41 -8.46 9.91
C PHE A 6 -13.11 -7.13 10.13
N MET A 7 -12.42 -6.15 10.69
CA MET A 7 -12.99 -4.83 10.95
C MET A 7 -12.17 -3.73 10.30
N TYR A 8 -12.83 -2.95 9.45
CA TYR A 8 -12.26 -1.88 8.68
C TYR A 8 -12.95 -0.56 9.02
N THR A 9 -12.24 0.34 9.69
CA THR A 9 -12.79 1.60 10.21
C THR A 9 -12.60 2.79 9.29
N SER A 10 -11.81 2.65 8.22
CA SER A 10 -11.56 3.69 7.22
C SER A 10 -11.31 3.05 5.86
N PHE A 11 -11.78 3.72 4.80
CA PHE A 11 -11.50 3.36 3.42
C PHE A 11 -10.15 3.96 2.98
N GLY A 12 -9.31 3.17 2.31
CA GLY A 12 -8.06 3.64 1.73
C GLY A 12 -7.03 2.52 1.52
N GLY A 13 -6.05 2.78 0.66
CA GLY A 13 -4.99 1.83 0.33
C GLY A 13 -5.53 0.52 -0.25
N HIS A 14 -4.90 -0.60 0.11
CA HIS A 14 -5.24 -1.94 -0.37
C HIS A 14 -6.39 -2.63 0.38
N VAL A 15 -7.14 -1.89 1.21
CA VAL A 15 -8.13 -2.51 2.12
C VAL A 15 -9.23 -3.24 1.36
N LEU A 16 -9.76 -2.64 0.29
CA LEU A 16 -10.79 -3.27 -0.54
C LEU A 16 -10.24 -4.52 -1.24
N GLU A 17 -9.06 -4.41 -1.82
CA GLU A 17 -8.37 -5.52 -2.49
C GLU A 17 -8.13 -6.71 -1.54
N TYR A 18 -7.58 -6.45 -0.35
CA TYR A 18 -7.38 -7.49 0.65
C TYR A 18 -8.70 -8.11 1.12
N PHE A 19 -9.74 -7.28 1.27
CA PHE A 19 -11.07 -7.80 1.57
C PHE A 19 -11.57 -8.76 0.48
N ILE A 20 -11.48 -8.39 -0.79
CA ILE A 20 -11.93 -9.23 -1.91
C ILE A 20 -11.18 -10.57 -1.94
N HIS A 21 -9.85 -10.56 -1.75
CA HIS A 21 -9.06 -11.79 -1.69
C HIS A 21 -9.48 -12.70 -0.53
N ILE A 22 -9.67 -12.11 0.67
CA ILE A 22 -10.09 -12.86 1.86
C ILE A 22 -11.53 -13.37 1.68
N TYR A 23 -12.42 -12.56 1.09
CA TYR A 23 -13.80 -12.92 0.83
C TYR A 23 -13.89 -14.14 -0.11
N HIS A 24 -13.17 -14.15 -1.22
CA HIS A 24 -13.17 -15.30 -2.13
C HIS A 24 -12.65 -16.57 -1.47
N CYS A 25 -11.64 -16.48 -0.63
CA CYS A 25 -11.18 -17.63 0.17
C CYS A 25 -12.22 -18.06 1.22
N ALA A 26 -12.91 -17.12 1.85
CA ALA A 26 -13.89 -17.38 2.89
C ALA A 26 -15.17 -18.01 2.37
N ILE A 27 -15.63 -17.63 1.17
CA ILE A 27 -16.87 -18.12 0.57
C ILE A 27 -16.85 -19.64 0.34
N ASP A 28 -15.66 -20.20 0.08
CA ASP A 28 -15.47 -21.62 -0.17
C ASP A 28 -15.23 -22.44 1.11
N ASN A 29 -15.03 -21.75 2.26
CA ASN A 29 -14.77 -22.40 3.55
C ASN A 29 -15.99 -22.33 4.47
N GLU A 30 -17.02 -23.13 4.19
CA GLU A 30 -18.28 -23.17 4.95
C GLU A 30 -18.15 -23.75 6.36
N LYS A 31 -16.99 -24.32 6.73
CA LYS A 31 -16.72 -24.82 8.09
C LYS A 31 -16.59 -23.70 9.13
N ASN A 32 -16.32 -22.46 8.70
CA ASN A 32 -16.10 -21.30 9.54
C ASN A 32 -17.08 -20.18 9.20
N THR A 33 -17.29 -19.25 10.11
CA THR A 33 -18.12 -18.05 9.89
C THR A 33 -17.22 -16.82 9.84
N TYR A 34 -17.47 -15.93 8.87
CA TYR A 34 -16.66 -14.73 8.62
C TYR A 34 -17.51 -13.47 8.75
N TYR A 35 -17.18 -12.66 9.73
CA TYR A 35 -17.79 -11.37 9.98
C TYR A 35 -16.92 -10.26 9.38
N PHE A 36 -17.45 -9.55 8.39
CA PHE A 36 -16.82 -8.38 7.82
C PHE A 36 -17.57 -7.13 8.29
N ILE A 37 -16.89 -6.26 9.02
CA ILE A 37 -17.47 -5.03 9.58
C ILE A 37 -16.75 -3.84 8.97
N PHE A 38 -17.49 -2.99 8.28
CA PHE A 38 -16.97 -1.85 7.55
C PHE A 38 -17.48 -0.52 8.08
N SER A 39 -16.72 0.55 7.83
CA SER A 39 -17.31 1.90 7.86
C SER A 39 -18.33 2.04 6.71
N PRO A 40 -19.35 2.91 6.84
CA PRO A 40 -20.38 3.12 5.80
C PRO A 40 -19.80 3.50 4.42
N ASP A 41 -18.63 4.14 4.39
CA ASP A 41 -17.96 4.57 3.15
C ASP A 41 -17.68 3.41 2.18
N PHE A 42 -17.50 2.21 2.73
CA PHE A 42 -17.29 0.99 1.92
C PHE A 42 -18.55 0.54 1.17
N LYS A 43 -19.75 0.97 1.57
CA LYS A 43 -20.99 0.39 1.05
C LYS A 43 -21.07 0.46 -0.47
N LYS A 44 -20.83 1.63 -1.04
CA LYS A 44 -20.86 1.83 -2.51
C LYS A 44 -19.84 0.96 -3.24
N HIS A 45 -18.63 0.83 -2.69
CA HIS A 45 -17.56 0.04 -3.30
C HIS A 45 -17.87 -1.46 -3.23
N ILE A 46 -18.41 -1.95 -2.12
CA ILE A 46 -18.81 -3.36 -1.95
C ILE A 46 -20.00 -3.70 -2.85
N GLU A 47 -20.96 -2.79 -3.02
CA GLU A 47 -22.09 -2.98 -3.92
C GLU A 47 -21.65 -3.12 -5.38
N CYS A 48 -20.61 -2.41 -5.82
CA CYS A 48 -20.05 -2.55 -7.17
C CYS A 48 -19.43 -3.94 -7.43
N GLU A 49 -18.96 -4.64 -6.39
CA GLU A 49 -18.35 -5.97 -6.51
C GLU A 49 -19.37 -7.10 -6.67
N GLN A 50 -20.68 -6.83 -6.61
CA GLN A 50 -21.76 -7.79 -6.79
C GLN A 50 -21.56 -9.10 -6.01
N LEU A 51 -21.15 -9.02 -4.74
CA LEU A 51 -20.76 -10.16 -3.94
C LEU A 51 -21.95 -11.08 -3.63
N VAL A 52 -21.76 -12.37 -3.88
CA VAL A 52 -22.73 -13.42 -3.52
C VAL A 52 -22.58 -13.73 -2.03
N LEU A 53 -23.61 -13.47 -1.22
CA LEU A 53 -23.58 -13.77 0.21
C LEU A 53 -24.00 -15.22 0.47
N LYS A 54 -23.06 -16.04 0.95
CA LYS A 54 -23.34 -17.38 1.51
C LYS A 54 -23.64 -17.29 3.01
N LYS A 55 -24.22 -18.36 3.57
CA LYS A 55 -24.62 -18.43 5.00
C LYS A 55 -23.46 -18.20 5.98
N ASN A 56 -22.25 -18.51 5.58
CA ASN A 56 -21.03 -18.35 6.39
C ASN A 56 -20.40 -16.94 6.30
N ILE A 57 -20.92 -16.04 5.44
CA ILE A 57 -20.43 -14.68 5.24
C ILE A 57 -21.42 -13.68 5.80
N ILE A 58 -20.99 -12.86 6.73
CA ILE A 58 -21.81 -11.84 7.39
C ILE A 58 -21.20 -10.46 7.18
N LEU A 59 -21.85 -9.64 6.35
CA LEU A 59 -21.45 -8.25 6.16
C LEU A 59 -22.24 -7.35 7.13
N ARG A 60 -21.53 -6.40 7.76
CA ARG A 60 -22.11 -5.41 8.67
C ARG A 60 -21.43 -4.05 8.46
N TYR A 61 -22.15 -2.99 8.78
CA TYR A 61 -21.60 -1.64 8.74
C TYR A 61 -21.63 -1.03 10.14
N LEU A 62 -20.64 -0.20 10.41
CA LEU A 62 -20.59 0.60 11.63
C LEU A 62 -21.69 1.65 11.57
N THR A 63 -22.30 1.95 12.70
CA THR A 63 -23.26 3.04 12.85
C THR A 63 -22.54 4.39 12.93
N VAL A 64 -23.25 5.48 12.64
CA VAL A 64 -22.73 6.85 12.78
C VAL A 64 -22.19 7.08 14.20
N ARG A 65 -22.93 6.67 15.24
CA ARG A 65 -22.50 6.78 16.66
C ARG A 65 -21.20 6.00 16.96
N GLU A 66 -20.99 4.85 16.33
CA GLU A 66 -19.76 4.06 16.48
C GLU A 66 -18.58 4.76 15.80
N LEU A 67 -18.79 5.38 14.63
CA LEU A 67 -17.76 6.16 13.95
C LEU A 67 -17.40 7.44 14.69
N GLU A 68 -18.39 8.17 15.22
CA GLU A 68 -18.16 9.38 16.03
C GLU A 68 -17.22 9.12 17.21
N ARG A 69 -17.30 7.93 17.83
CA ARG A 69 -16.34 7.52 18.89
C ARG A 69 -14.91 7.40 18.37
N LEU A 70 -14.69 7.20 17.08
CA LEU A 70 -13.36 7.10 16.48
C LEU A 70 -12.80 8.46 16.03
N HIS A 71 -13.66 9.49 15.94
CA HIS A 71 -13.27 10.85 15.57
C HIS A 71 -12.66 11.61 16.77
N HIS A 72 -11.41 11.25 17.11
CA HIS A 72 -10.63 11.95 18.12
C HIS A 72 -9.34 12.50 17.52
N THR A 73 -9.00 13.73 17.85
CA THR A 73 -7.73 14.36 17.45
C THR A 73 -6.52 13.72 18.15
N LYS A 74 -6.71 13.31 19.42
CA LYS A 74 -5.65 12.66 20.20
C LYS A 74 -5.54 11.17 19.84
N LYS A 75 -4.39 10.76 19.34
CA LYS A 75 -4.09 9.36 18.92
C LYS A 75 -4.44 8.33 20.01
N ILE A 76 -4.15 8.60 21.27
CA ILE A 76 -4.41 7.67 22.36
C ILE A 76 -5.92 7.44 22.62
N LEU A 77 -6.75 8.48 22.50
CA LEU A 77 -8.20 8.36 22.62
C LEU A 77 -8.80 7.60 21.44
N LYS A 78 -8.32 7.89 20.22
CA LYS A 78 -8.71 7.13 19.01
C LYS A 78 -8.36 5.65 19.18
N SER A 79 -7.16 5.34 19.66
CA SER A 79 -6.73 3.97 19.97
C SER A 79 -7.63 3.32 21.03
N TYR A 80 -7.91 4.00 22.14
CA TYR A 80 -8.78 3.48 23.20
C TYR A 80 -10.17 3.11 22.68
N TRP A 81 -10.83 4.04 22.01
CA TRP A 81 -12.19 3.82 21.49
C TRP A 81 -12.22 2.79 20.36
N GLY A 82 -11.21 2.74 19.50
CA GLY A 82 -11.10 1.73 18.46
C GLY A 82 -10.97 0.31 19.03
N ASN A 83 -10.09 0.12 20.04
CA ASN A 83 -9.95 -1.16 20.72
C ASN A 83 -11.20 -1.55 21.50
N ARG A 84 -11.87 -0.58 22.15
CA ARG A 84 -13.13 -0.82 22.85
C ARG A 84 -14.22 -1.27 21.89
N LEU A 85 -14.37 -0.60 20.74
CA LEU A 85 -15.32 -0.99 19.69
C LEU A 85 -15.03 -2.40 19.17
N LEU A 86 -13.77 -2.72 18.88
CA LEU A 86 -13.36 -4.07 18.49
C LEU A 86 -13.81 -5.10 19.53
N ASN A 87 -13.55 -4.86 20.80
CA ASN A 87 -13.93 -5.76 21.90
C ASN A 87 -15.44 -5.89 22.07
N GLU A 88 -16.23 -4.83 21.82
CA GLU A 88 -17.70 -4.86 21.80
C GLU A 88 -18.20 -5.80 20.67
N LYS A 89 -17.59 -5.70 19.46
CA LYS A 89 -17.96 -6.59 18.34
C LYS A 89 -17.56 -8.04 18.59
N ILE A 90 -16.39 -8.29 19.18
CA ILE A 90 -15.93 -9.63 19.55
C ILE A 90 -16.95 -10.31 20.48
N ARG A 91 -17.40 -9.60 21.54
CA ARG A 91 -18.42 -10.14 22.47
C ARG A 91 -19.77 -10.34 21.80
N LYS A 92 -20.21 -9.34 21.01
CA LYS A 92 -21.52 -9.38 20.34
C LYS A 92 -21.68 -10.57 19.42
N TYR A 93 -20.63 -10.95 18.72
CA TYR A 93 -20.67 -12.00 17.69
C TYR A 93 -19.95 -13.29 18.11
N ASP A 94 -19.49 -13.36 19.37
CA ASP A 94 -18.78 -14.51 19.94
C ASP A 94 -17.59 -14.94 19.05
N ILE A 95 -16.74 -13.96 18.73
CA ILE A 95 -15.59 -14.12 17.83
C ILE A 95 -14.47 -14.91 18.50
N THR A 96 -13.89 -15.84 17.76
CA THR A 96 -12.74 -16.64 18.21
C THR A 96 -11.42 -16.15 17.64
N ASP A 97 -11.44 -15.61 16.43
CA ASP A 97 -10.24 -15.18 15.69
C ASP A 97 -10.46 -13.80 15.06
N VAL A 98 -9.52 -12.89 15.24
CA VAL A 98 -9.53 -11.54 14.67
C VAL A 98 -8.40 -11.40 13.67
N ILE A 99 -8.73 -11.01 12.47
CA ILE A 99 -7.76 -10.72 11.40
C ILE A 99 -7.74 -9.21 11.18
N MET A 100 -6.59 -8.60 11.44
CA MET A 100 -6.38 -7.16 11.30
C MET A 100 -5.56 -6.86 10.06
N CYS A 101 -6.16 -6.22 9.05
CA CYS A 101 -5.39 -5.75 7.90
C CYS A 101 -4.50 -4.53 8.22
N SER A 102 -4.63 -3.95 9.40
CA SER A 102 -3.68 -2.98 9.95
C SER A 102 -3.77 -2.95 11.48
N TYR A 103 -2.72 -3.37 12.15
CA TYR A 103 -2.58 -3.17 13.61
C TYR A 103 -2.37 -1.71 13.97
N ASP A 104 -1.73 -0.95 13.09
CA ASP A 104 -1.37 0.46 13.29
C ASP A 104 -2.58 1.34 13.64
N CYS A 105 -3.77 0.98 13.12
CA CYS A 105 -5.01 1.71 13.36
C CYS A 105 -5.43 1.73 14.84
N LEU A 106 -5.01 0.72 15.61
CA LEU A 106 -5.40 0.54 17.01
C LEU A 106 -4.26 0.85 18.01
N ASP A 107 -3.08 1.26 17.52
CA ASP A 107 -1.96 1.66 18.36
C ASP A 107 -2.19 3.03 19.04
N PRO A 108 -1.62 3.23 20.25
CA PRO A 108 -0.63 2.39 20.96
C PRO A 108 -1.22 1.37 21.95
N LEU A 109 -2.53 1.28 22.11
CA LEU A 109 -3.14 0.51 23.19
C LEU A 109 -3.51 -0.94 22.78
N PHE A 110 -3.45 -1.29 21.51
CA PHE A 110 -3.90 -2.59 21.01
C PHE A 110 -3.35 -3.78 21.81
N ALA A 111 -2.02 -3.84 21.97
CA ALA A 111 -1.36 -4.95 22.65
C ALA A 111 -1.76 -5.10 24.16
N PHE A 112 -2.33 -4.05 24.76
CA PHE A 112 -2.78 -4.03 26.15
C PHE A 112 -4.27 -4.32 26.31
N MET A 113 -5.07 -4.19 25.22
CA MET A 113 -6.52 -4.29 25.24
C MET A 113 -7.07 -5.54 24.57
N THR A 114 -6.21 -6.45 24.10
CA THR A 114 -6.64 -7.74 23.51
C THR A 114 -7.42 -8.59 24.52
N MET A 115 -8.43 -9.29 24.05
CA MET A 115 -9.22 -10.21 24.87
C MET A 115 -8.52 -11.58 25.01
N LYS A 116 -8.53 -12.12 26.24
CA LYS A 116 -8.10 -13.49 26.50
C LYS A 116 -9.02 -14.46 25.73
N LYS A 117 -8.48 -15.60 25.28
CA LYS A 117 -9.19 -16.63 24.49
C LYS A 117 -9.56 -16.24 23.06
N VAL A 118 -9.16 -15.08 22.59
CA VAL A 118 -9.31 -14.64 21.21
C VAL A 118 -7.94 -14.63 20.56
N SER A 119 -7.84 -15.18 19.35
CA SER A 119 -6.61 -15.17 18.55
C SER A 119 -6.56 -13.95 17.67
N TYR A 120 -5.41 -13.26 17.62
CA TYR A 120 -5.21 -12.11 16.76
C TYR A 120 -4.06 -12.37 15.79
N ILE A 121 -4.32 -12.15 14.51
CA ILE A 121 -3.34 -12.14 13.42
C ILE A 121 -3.50 -10.83 12.68
N GLY A 122 -2.41 -10.19 12.26
CA GLY A 122 -2.58 -8.99 11.47
C GLY A 122 -1.29 -8.39 10.92
N ILE A 123 -1.46 -7.38 10.09
CA ILE A 123 -0.40 -6.70 9.36
C ILE A 123 0.00 -5.44 10.12
N TYR A 124 1.29 -5.21 10.23
CA TYR A 124 1.89 -3.99 10.78
C TYR A 124 2.69 -3.27 9.69
N TYR A 125 2.26 -2.06 9.30
CA TYR A 125 2.87 -1.30 8.21
C TYR A 125 3.98 -0.37 8.67
N TYR A 126 3.79 0.32 9.82
CA TYR A 126 4.70 1.35 10.32
C TYR A 126 5.71 0.77 11.32
N ILE A 127 6.62 -0.06 10.83
CA ILE A 127 7.67 -0.62 11.67
C ILE A 127 8.71 0.45 12.01
N TYR A 128 8.97 0.63 13.28
CA TYR A 128 9.82 1.71 13.78
C TYR A 128 11.30 1.62 13.36
N LEU A 129 11.73 0.50 12.81
CA LEU A 129 13.13 0.32 12.36
C LEU A 129 13.52 1.32 11.28
N TYR A 130 12.61 1.62 10.36
CA TYR A 130 12.87 2.54 9.25
C TYR A 130 12.75 4.01 9.64
N GLU A 131 12.15 4.29 10.78
CA GLU A 131 11.99 5.65 11.32
C GLU A 131 12.91 5.90 12.52
N TRP A 132 13.77 4.92 12.87
CA TRP A 132 14.50 4.93 14.14
C TRP A 132 15.35 6.19 14.35
N ALA A 133 16.01 6.67 13.28
CA ALA A 133 16.86 7.85 13.35
C ALA A 133 16.06 9.12 13.69
N ASP A 134 14.82 9.21 13.18
CA ASP A 134 13.97 10.39 13.28
C ASP A 134 13.14 10.41 14.59
N LEU A 135 13.07 9.28 15.28
CA LEU A 135 12.32 9.17 16.53
C LEU A 135 13.08 9.77 17.71
N SER A 136 12.37 10.56 18.54
CA SER A 136 12.87 10.98 19.85
C SER A 136 13.08 9.76 20.78
N ILE A 137 13.92 9.91 21.80
CA ILE A 137 14.20 8.85 22.79
C ILE A 137 12.91 8.31 23.42
N LYS A 138 11.98 9.21 23.77
CA LYS A 138 10.66 8.82 24.33
C LYS A 138 9.86 7.96 23.35
N GLN A 139 9.83 8.32 22.08
CA GLN A 139 9.15 7.56 21.05
C GLN A 139 9.80 6.20 20.81
N ARG A 140 11.14 6.12 20.80
CA ARG A 140 11.90 4.85 20.68
C ARG A 140 11.55 3.89 21.82
N ILE A 141 11.52 4.39 23.06
CA ILE A 141 11.15 3.59 24.22
C ILE A 141 9.71 3.12 24.11
N LEU A 142 8.76 4.02 23.82
CA LEU A 142 7.34 3.68 23.72
C LEU A 142 7.10 2.62 22.62
N LYS A 143 7.64 2.82 21.42
CA LYS A 143 7.51 1.85 20.33
C LYS A 143 8.14 0.50 20.68
N SER A 144 9.30 0.49 21.35
CA SER A 144 9.93 -0.74 21.80
C SER A 144 9.07 -1.49 22.83
N ILE A 145 8.41 -0.80 23.74
CA ILE A 145 7.48 -1.39 24.73
C ILE A 145 6.25 -1.98 24.02
N ILE A 146 5.67 -1.27 23.05
CA ILE A 146 4.52 -1.76 22.28
C ILE A 146 4.88 -3.06 21.56
N PHE A 147 5.99 -3.09 20.83
CA PHE A 147 6.44 -4.27 20.09
C PHE A 147 6.81 -5.43 21.03
N TRP A 148 7.47 -5.14 22.14
CA TRP A 148 7.72 -6.15 23.18
C TRP A 148 6.42 -6.75 23.72
N LYS A 149 5.44 -5.89 24.03
CA LYS A 149 4.13 -6.34 24.52
C LYS A 149 3.39 -7.16 23.49
N MET A 150 3.41 -6.78 22.21
CA MET A 150 2.83 -7.58 21.12
C MET A 150 3.51 -8.95 21.00
N ALA A 151 4.82 -8.98 21.05
CA ALA A 151 5.62 -10.21 20.96
C ALA A 151 5.29 -11.22 22.07
N HIS A 152 5.05 -10.74 23.31
CA HIS A 152 4.79 -11.59 24.47
C HIS A 152 3.31 -11.78 24.81
N ASN A 153 2.41 -11.13 24.09
CA ASN A 153 0.97 -11.29 24.29
C ASN A 153 0.48 -12.63 23.76
N LYS A 154 -0.03 -13.50 24.63
CA LYS A 154 -0.46 -14.87 24.27
C LYS A 154 -1.64 -14.91 23.27
N SER A 155 -2.46 -13.87 23.24
CA SER A 155 -3.59 -13.73 22.30
C SER A 155 -3.13 -13.34 20.87
N ILE A 156 -2.03 -12.62 20.73
CA ILE A 156 -1.46 -12.29 19.44
C ILE A 156 -0.67 -13.51 18.92
N LYS A 157 -1.13 -14.11 17.83
CA LYS A 157 -0.52 -15.31 17.25
C LYS A 157 0.50 -14.97 16.19
N LYS A 158 0.23 -13.95 15.35
CA LYS A 158 1.12 -13.56 14.27
C LYS A 158 1.09 -12.04 14.04
N ILE A 159 2.26 -11.49 13.75
CA ILE A 159 2.47 -10.07 13.42
C ILE A 159 3.14 -10.05 12.05
N CYS A 160 2.36 -9.76 11.03
CA CYS A 160 2.82 -9.82 9.64
C CYS A 160 3.43 -8.48 9.21
N ILE A 161 4.60 -8.51 8.59
CA ILE A 161 5.28 -7.34 8.02
C ILE A 161 5.28 -7.50 6.50
N CYS A 162 4.70 -6.51 5.81
CA CYS A 162 4.51 -6.57 4.38
C CYS A 162 5.87 -6.55 3.65
N ASN A 163 6.15 -7.58 2.85
CA ASN A 163 7.35 -7.76 2.03
C ASN A 163 8.72 -7.70 2.73
N ASP A 164 8.78 -7.80 4.06
CA ASP A 164 10.02 -7.64 4.81
C ASP A 164 10.34 -8.79 5.77
N SER A 165 10.98 -9.82 5.24
CA SER A 165 11.49 -10.95 6.04
C SER A 165 12.63 -10.55 6.97
N SER A 166 13.44 -9.55 6.61
CA SER A 166 14.60 -9.14 7.40
C SER A 166 14.18 -8.45 8.71
N SER A 167 13.16 -7.60 8.65
CA SER A 167 12.60 -6.97 9.86
C SER A 167 11.86 -7.99 10.73
N ALA A 168 11.13 -8.94 10.14
CA ALA A 168 10.51 -10.03 10.89
C ALA A 168 11.57 -10.85 11.66
N ALA A 169 12.64 -11.25 10.98
CA ALA A 169 13.75 -11.97 11.61
C ALA A 169 14.45 -11.15 12.72
N PHE A 170 14.64 -9.84 12.49
CA PHE A 170 15.20 -8.95 13.50
C PHE A 170 14.33 -8.90 14.76
N PHE A 171 13.02 -8.69 14.62
CA PHE A 171 12.11 -8.62 15.76
C PHE A 171 12.00 -9.96 16.49
N ASN A 172 11.97 -11.07 15.76
CA ASN A 172 11.97 -12.40 16.39
C ASN A 172 13.21 -12.62 17.26
N ARG A 173 14.41 -12.26 16.78
CA ARG A 173 15.63 -12.32 17.59
C ARG A 173 15.59 -11.34 18.77
N LYS A 174 15.23 -10.07 18.53
CA LYS A 174 15.20 -9.02 19.55
C LYS A 174 14.27 -9.36 20.70
N TYR A 175 13.10 -9.90 20.40
CA TYR A 175 12.05 -10.18 21.38
C TYR A 175 11.92 -11.67 21.73
N GLN A 176 12.85 -12.52 21.31
CA GLN A 176 12.87 -13.96 21.58
C GLN A 176 11.50 -14.63 21.30
N THR A 177 10.97 -14.44 20.10
CA THR A 177 9.66 -14.95 19.68
C THR A 177 9.72 -15.44 18.22
N MET A 178 8.67 -16.12 17.76
CA MET A 178 8.49 -16.54 16.36
C MET A 178 7.23 -15.91 15.75
N LYS A 179 6.68 -14.85 16.35
CA LYS A 179 5.40 -14.28 15.92
C LYS A 179 5.48 -13.32 14.74
N PHE A 180 6.67 -12.73 14.53
CA PHE A 180 6.86 -11.84 13.39
C PHE A 180 7.13 -12.67 12.14
N ASP A 181 6.37 -12.40 11.08
CA ASP A 181 6.46 -13.11 9.82
C ASP A 181 6.36 -12.13 8.64
N ARG A 182 6.88 -12.54 7.49
CA ARG A 182 6.69 -11.80 6.25
C ARG A 182 5.32 -12.14 5.67
N ILE A 183 4.54 -11.13 5.31
CA ILE A 183 3.38 -11.31 4.45
C ILE A 183 3.66 -10.74 3.06
N SER A 184 3.21 -11.42 2.02
CA SER A 184 3.26 -10.90 0.65
C SER A 184 2.31 -9.71 0.49
N ASP A 185 2.69 -8.77 -0.39
CA ASP A 185 1.81 -7.72 -0.89
C ASP A 185 1.24 -8.21 -2.21
N PRO A 186 0.03 -8.79 -2.23
CA PRO A 186 -0.47 -9.46 -3.42
C PRO A 186 -0.69 -8.43 -4.53
N TYR A 187 -0.51 -8.86 -5.75
CA TYR A 187 -0.84 -8.07 -6.92
C TYR A 187 -2.11 -8.62 -7.58
N VAL A 188 -2.87 -7.73 -8.21
CA VAL A 188 -4.01 -8.14 -9.03
C VAL A 188 -3.48 -8.62 -10.38
N SER A 189 -3.69 -9.91 -10.67
CA SER A 189 -3.32 -10.46 -11.99
C SER A 189 -4.35 -10.03 -13.03
N ILE A 190 -3.92 -9.27 -14.02
CA ILE A 190 -4.78 -8.80 -15.10
C ILE A 190 -4.69 -9.77 -16.28
N THR A 191 -5.78 -10.45 -16.56
CA THR A 191 -5.92 -11.41 -17.68
C THR A 191 -6.71 -10.83 -18.86
N LEU A 192 -7.25 -9.63 -18.71
CA LEU A 192 -8.08 -8.98 -19.74
C LEU A 192 -7.24 -8.35 -20.86
N THR A 193 -7.87 -8.17 -22.03
CA THR A 193 -7.30 -7.34 -23.09
C THR A 193 -7.28 -5.89 -22.62
N LEU A 194 -6.07 -5.33 -22.51
CA LEU A 194 -5.90 -3.96 -22.07
C LEU A 194 -6.11 -2.97 -23.21
N PRO A 195 -6.66 -1.76 -22.93
CA PRO A 195 -6.68 -0.65 -23.86
C PRO A 195 -5.26 -0.32 -24.36
N ASP A 196 -5.15 0.16 -25.57
CA ASP A 196 -3.88 0.66 -26.10
C ASP A 196 -3.68 2.12 -25.69
N PHE A 197 -3.07 2.31 -24.53
CA PHE A 197 -2.86 3.64 -23.96
C PHE A 197 -2.09 4.58 -24.92
N ARG A 198 -1.10 4.06 -25.67
CA ARG A 198 -0.33 4.90 -26.60
C ARG A 198 -1.18 5.39 -27.75
N LYS A 199 -1.96 4.49 -28.36
CA LYS A 199 -2.88 4.84 -29.46
C LYS A 199 -4.00 5.77 -29.00
N ASP A 200 -4.64 5.45 -27.88
CA ASP A 200 -5.79 6.21 -27.36
C ASP A 200 -5.39 7.63 -26.94
N ASN A 201 -4.12 7.84 -26.59
CA ASN A 201 -3.58 9.15 -26.24
C ASN A 201 -2.65 9.72 -27.32
N ALA A 202 -2.63 9.20 -28.55
CA ALA A 202 -1.75 9.63 -29.63
C ALA A 202 -0.28 9.83 -29.19
N VAL A 203 0.27 8.88 -28.42
CA VAL A 203 1.67 8.86 -27.97
C VAL A 203 2.49 8.15 -29.03
N LYS A 204 3.56 8.79 -29.52
CA LYS A 204 4.47 8.20 -30.50
C LYS A 204 5.15 6.95 -29.97
N GLU A 205 5.49 6.00 -30.85
CA GLU A 205 6.15 4.75 -30.46
C GLU A 205 7.53 4.99 -29.83
N ASP A 206 8.29 5.94 -30.34
CA ASP A 206 9.62 6.32 -29.91
C ASP A 206 9.65 7.22 -28.66
N ALA A 207 8.49 7.74 -28.24
CA ALA A 207 8.41 8.58 -27.05
C ALA A 207 8.67 7.79 -25.77
N ILE A 208 9.48 8.38 -24.87
CA ILE A 208 9.74 7.85 -23.51
C ILE A 208 8.58 8.23 -22.61
N VAL A 209 7.82 7.23 -22.17
CA VAL A 209 6.69 7.38 -21.26
C VAL A 209 7.15 7.14 -19.82
N LEU A 210 7.04 8.15 -18.99
CA LEU A 210 7.39 8.12 -17.57
C LEU A 210 6.13 8.34 -16.73
N SER A 211 5.74 7.34 -15.94
CA SER A 211 4.44 7.37 -15.25
C SER A 211 4.57 7.39 -13.74
N HIS A 212 3.81 8.24 -13.09
CA HIS A 212 3.61 8.31 -11.64
C HIS A 212 2.16 7.95 -11.33
N ILE A 213 1.92 6.83 -10.64
CA ILE A 213 0.59 6.22 -10.50
C ILE A 213 0.16 6.03 -9.04
N GLY A 214 -1.18 5.92 -8.85
CA GLY A 214 -1.84 5.79 -7.55
C GLY A 214 -2.14 7.13 -6.91
N VAL A 215 -2.51 7.21 -5.64
CA VAL A 215 -2.78 8.51 -4.98
C VAL A 215 -1.57 9.41 -5.13
N LEU A 216 -1.77 10.57 -5.75
CA LEU A 216 -0.74 11.58 -6.01
C LEU A 216 -0.64 12.49 -4.78
N SER A 217 0.47 12.40 -4.03
CA SER A 217 0.62 13.06 -2.73
C SER A 217 2.05 13.56 -2.52
N GLU A 218 2.21 14.48 -1.58
CA GLU A 218 3.53 14.98 -1.19
C GLU A 218 4.45 13.83 -0.75
N ARG A 219 3.94 12.92 0.09
CA ARG A 219 4.66 11.74 0.57
C ARG A 219 5.26 10.89 -0.57
N LYS A 220 4.59 10.84 -1.72
CA LYS A 220 5.04 10.08 -2.89
C LYS A 220 5.99 10.87 -3.81
N GLY A 221 6.37 12.08 -3.43
CA GLY A 221 7.26 12.92 -4.22
C GLY A 221 6.62 13.53 -5.47
N THR A 222 5.29 13.60 -5.53
CA THR A 222 4.55 14.06 -6.71
C THR A 222 4.97 15.46 -7.13
N LEU A 223 5.07 16.42 -6.19
CA LEU A 223 5.51 17.78 -6.49
C LEU A 223 6.98 17.85 -6.88
N ASN A 224 7.83 16.99 -6.30
CA ASN A 224 9.26 16.93 -6.65
C ASN A 224 9.46 16.45 -8.08
N ILE A 225 8.62 15.52 -8.57
CA ILE A 225 8.64 15.09 -9.98
C ILE A 225 8.31 16.28 -10.89
N LEU A 226 7.24 17.03 -10.62
CA LEU A 226 6.87 18.21 -11.43
C LEU A 226 7.95 19.30 -11.39
N LYS A 227 8.53 19.59 -10.22
CA LYS A 227 9.63 20.57 -10.08
C LYS A 227 10.85 20.11 -10.87
N ALA A 228 11.20 18.82 -10.83
CA ALA A 228 12.30 18.27 -11.61
C ALA A 228 12.05 18.38 -13.11
N ILE A 229 10.84 18.08 -13.61
CA ILE A 229 10.45 18.22 -15.02
C ILE A 229 10.59 19.70 -15.45
N LYS A 230 10.12 20.63 -14.64
CA LYS A 230 10.25 22.08 -14.91
C LYS A 230 11.71 22.50 -15.11
N GLU A 231 12.62 21.95 -14.31
CA GLU A 231 14.05 22.27 -14.30
C GLU A 231 14.86 21.51 -15.36
N MET A 232 14.29 20.56 -16.09
CA MET A 232 15.00 19.82 -17.14
C MET A 232 15.48 20.75 -18.24
N SER A 233 16.69 20.47 -18.72
CA SER A 233 17.36 21.26 -19.79
C SER A 233 17.03 20.74 -21.20
N VAL A 234 16.33 19.63 -21.31
CA VAL A 234 16.03 18.97 -22.59
C VAL A 234 14.95 19.73 -23.34
N VAL A 235 15.17 19.95 -24.65
CA VAL A 235 14.38 20.87 -25.48
C VAL A 235 13.34 20.16 -26.34
N ASP A 236 13.41 18.84 -26.55
CA ASP A 236 12.49 18.14 -27.45
C ASP A 236 11.21 17.69 -26.73
N ARG A 237 10.15 18.46 -26.97
CA ARG A 237 8.79 18.20 -26.41
C ARG A 237 8.23 16.82 -26.76
N ASN A 238 8.69 16.23 -27.85
CA ASN A 238 8.12 15.00 -28.38
C ASN A 238 8.79 13.74 -27.83
N GLN A 239 9.95 13.88 -27.19
CA GLN A 239 10.69 12.72 -26.66
C GLN A 239 10.14 12.20 -25.34
N PHE A 240 9.54 13.07 -24.52
CA PHE A 240 8.97 12.68 -23.23
C PHE A 240 7.47 12.84 -23.17
N VAL A 241 6.81 11.84 -22.59
CA VAL A 241 5.43 11.92 -22.14
C VAL A 241 5.38 11.57 -20.64
N PHE A 242 4.95 12.51 -19.83
CA PHE A 242 4.78 12.29 -18.40
C PHE A 242 3.32 12.00 -18.08
N VAL A 243 3.07 10.90 -17.38
CA VAL A 243 1.73 10.45 -17.01
C VAL A 243 1.56 10.53 -15.50
N PHE A 244 0.58 11.27 -15.03
CA PHE A 244 0.15 11.33 -13.64
C PHE A 244 -1.25 10.73 -13.54
N ALA A 245 -1.37 9.53 -12.95
CA ALA A 245 -2.64 8.81 -12.94
C ALA A 245 -3.05 8.36 -11.53
N GLY A 246 -4.11 8.97 -11.04
CA GLY A 246 -4.70 8.71 -9.73
C GLY A 246 -5.19 9.97 -9.07
N LYS A 247 -5.94 9.81 -7.99
CA LYS A 247 -6.50 10.94 -7.24
C LYS A 247 -5.39 11.81 -6.65
N ILE A 248 -5.47 13.11 -6.89
CA ILE A 248 -4.56 14.11 -6.31
C ILE A 248 -5.06 14.46 -4.92
N ASP A 249 -4.16 14.40 -3.92
CA ASP A 249 -4.47 14.85 -2.56
C ASP A 249 -4.80 16.34 -2.53
N LEU A 250 -5.81 16.70 -1.75
CA LEU A 250 -6.30 18.08 -1.66
C LEU A 250 -5.21 19.04 -1.22
N ASP A 251 -4.33 18.61 -0.31
CA ASP A 251 -3.26 19.45 0.26
C ASP A 251 -2.23 19.92 -0.78
N ILE A 252 -2.07 19.20 -1.89
CA ILE A 252 -1.10 19.55 -2.94
C ILE A 252 -1.77 19.97 -4.25
N LYS A 253 -3.08 19.95 -4.35
CA LYS A 253 -3.83 20.02 -5.61
C LYS A 253 -3.58 21.34 -6.37
N ASP A 254 -3.64 22.46 -5.69
CA ASP A 254 -3.44 23.78 -6.31
C ASP A 254 -1.99 23.95 -6.81
N GLU A 255 -1.01 23.55 -5.99
CA GLU A 255 0.41 23.58 -6.37
C GLU A 255 0.70 22.59 -7.51
N PHE A 256 0.07 21.43 -7.51
CA PHE A 256 0.18 20.44 -8.59
C PHE A 256 -0.24 21.04 -9.93
N TYR A 257 -1.44 21.63 -10.00
CA TYR A 257 -1.94 22.18 -11.27
C TYR A 257 -1.15 23.39 -11.74
N ARG A 258 -0.67 24.24 -10.81
CA ARG A 258 0.22 25.35 -11.14
C ARG A 258 1.52 24.84 -11.79
N LEU A 259 2.20 23.87 -11.17
CA LEU A 259 3.42 23.29 -11.72
C LEU A 259 3.18 22.53 -13.02
N ALA A 260 2.07 21.79 -13.11
CA ALA A 260 1.70 21.03 -14.31
C ALA A 260 1.47 21.97 -15.51
N ALA A 261 0.85 23.13 -15.32
CA ALA A 261 0.71 24.14 -16.36
C ALA A 261 2.07 24.62 -16.88
N GLU A 262 2.99 24.97 -15.97
CA GLU A 262 4.36 25.39 -16.33
C GLU A 262 5.14 24.27 -17.07
N CYS A 263 5.01 23.03 -16.64
CA CYS A 263 5.63 21.89 -17.30
C CYS A 263 5.04 21.64 -18.70
N SER A 264 3.74 21.85 -18.89
CA SER A 264 3.03 21.62 -20.15
C SER A 264 3.45 22.60 -21.27
N GLU A 265 4.10 23.70 -20.93
CA GLU A 265 4.73 24.59 -21.92
C GLU A 265 5.90 23.92 -22.66
N LYS A 266 6.60 22.99 -21.98
CA LYS A 266 7.82 22.35 -22.49
C LYS A 266 7.63 20.87 -22.84
N TYR A 267 6.79 20.16 -22.09
CA TYR A 267 6.62 18.71 -22.21
C TYR A 267 5.16 18.31 -22.32
N ARG A 268 4.92 17.11 -22.82
CA ARG A 268 3.59 16.53 -22.85
C ARG A 268 3.25 15.88 -21.52
N LEU A 269 2.19 16.37 -20.85
CA LEU A 269 1.63 15.81 -19.64
C LEU A 269 0.27 15.19 -19.92
N ILE A 270 0.04 13.98 -19.39
CA ILE A 270 -1.27 13.32 -19.35
C ILE A 270 -1.66 13.16 -17.88
N ILE A 271 -2.75 13.83 -17.46
CA ILE A 271 -3.19 13.91 -16.08
C ILE A 271 -4.56 13.26 -15.95
N LYS A 272 -4.69 12.28 -15.04
CA LYS A 272 -5.93 11.60 -14.69
C LYS A 272 -6.18 11.78 -13.17
N ASP A 273 -6.84 12.89 -12.75
CA ASP A 273 -7.16 13.18 -11.33
C ASP A 273 -8.44 12.49 -10.90
N TYR A 274 -8.44 11.17 -10.92
CA TYR A 274 -9.53 10.35 -10.42
C TYR A 274 -9.01 8.97 -10.01
N PHE A 275 -9.88 8.15 -9.41
CA PHE A 275 -9.53 6.78 -9.07
C PHE A 275 -9.59 5.91 -10.33
N CYS A 276 -8.42 5.69 -10.95
CA CYS A 276 -8.30 4.87 -12.15
C CYS A 276 -8.62 3.40 -11.86
N SER A 277 -9.26 2.72 -12.82
CA SER A 277 -9.50 1.28 -12.73
C SER A 277 -8.21 0.46 -12.83
N TYR A 278 -8.28 -0.81 -12.45
CA TYR A 278 -7.12 -1.72 -12.59
C TYR A 278 -6.66 -1.85 -14.05
N GLU A 279 -7.61 -1.87 -14.99
CA GLU A 279 -7.35 -1.94 -16.42
C GLU A 279 -6.64 -0.68 -16.93
N GLU A 280 -7.11 0.51 -16.52
CA GLU A 280 -6.49 1.78 -16.88
C GLU A 280 -5.05 1.88 -16.35
N ILE A 281 -4.85 1.56 -15.06
CA ILE A 281 -3.50 1.56 -14.46
C ILE A 281 -2.60 0.56 -15.18
N SER A 282 -3.11 -0.63 -15.50
CA SER A 282 -2.36 -1.66 -16.19
C SER A 282 -1.97 -1.25 -17.62
N ALA A 283 -2.89 -0.61 -18.36
CA ALA A 283 -2.61 -0.08 -19.69
C ALA A 283 -1.53 1.02 -19.65
N ILE A 284 -1.60 1.92 -18.68
CA ILE A 284 -0.57 2.95 -18.44
C ILE A 284 0.76 2.29 -18.13
N CYS A 285 0.81 1.35 -17.17
CA CYS A 285 2.04 0.66 -16.78
C CYS A 285 2.67 -0.07 -17.96
N LYS A 286 1.88 -0.86 -18.70
CA LYS A 286 2.34 -1.61 -19.89
C LYS A 286 2.95 -0.70 -20.98
N SER A 287 2.44 0.51 -21.08
CA SER A 287 2.88 1.50 -22.07
C SER A 287 4.05 2.37 -21.59
N SER A 288 4.42 2.27 -20.32
CA SER A 288 5.46 3.07 -19.69
C SER A 288 6.86 2.47 -19.93
N ASN A 289 7.85 3.33 -20.01
CA ASN A 289 9.26 2.95 -20.02
C ASN A 289 9.85 2.90 -18.61
N VAL A 290 9.37 3.74 -17.68
CA VAL A 290 9.72 3.72 -16.26
C VAL A 290 8.53 4.17 -15.42
N LEU A 291 8.35 3.54 -14.25
CA LEU A 291 7.40 4.02 -13.21
C LEU A 291 8.16 4.82 -12.16
N LEU A 292 7.75 6.07 -11.95
CA LEU A 292 8.38 6.99 -11.01
C LEU A 292 7.77 6.80 -9.61
N ILE A 293 8.57 6.30 -8.67
CA ILE A 293 8.19 6.12 -7.27
C ILE A 293 9.23 6.75 -6.31
N PRO A 294 9.59 8.03 -6.49
CA PRO A 294 10.58 8.73 -5.66
C PRO A 294 9.99 9.12 -4.31
N TYR A 295 9.50 8.13 -3.54
CA TYR A 295 8.76 8.36 -2.32
C TYR A 295 9.65 8.97 -1.23
N LEU A 296 9.24 10.10 -0.68
CA LEU A 296 9.90 10.77 0.43
C LEU A 296 9.78 9.95 1.72
N ASN A 297 8.60 9.35 1.95
CA ASN A 297 8.45 8.33 2.98
C ASN A 297 8.38 6.94 2.33
N ASN A 298 9.43 6.18 2.48
CA ASN A 298 9.69 4.89 1.84
C ASN A 298 9.80 3.73 2.84
N SER A 299 9.23 3.89 4.03
CA SER A 299 9.21 2.88 5.10
C SER A 299 8.17 1.77 4.88
N GLN A 300 7.40 1.84 3.80
CA GLN A 300 6.35 0.88 3.44
C GLN A 300 6.59 0.25 2.07
N SER A 301 5.95 -0.90 1.81
CA SER A 301 5.81 -1.46 0.46
C SER A 301 4.95 -0.57 -0.44
N SER A 302 4.99 -0.81 -1.73
CA SER A 302 4.16 -0.11 -2.72
C SER A 302 3.53 -1.09 -3.70
N GLY A 303 2.20 -1.05 -3.85
CA GLY A 303 1.49 -1.84 -4.84
C GLY A 303 1.91 -1.57 -6.28
N VAL A 304 2.55 -0.41 -6.55
CA VAL A 304 3.14 -0.11 -7.86
C VAL A 304 4.18 -1.15 -8.29
N LEU A 305 4.87 -1.78 -7.33
CA LEU A 305 5.85 -2.84 -7.63
C LEU A 305 5.20 -4.08 -8.27
N GLY A 306 3.95 -4.37 -7.93
CA GLY A 306 3.18 -5.44 -8.56
C GLY A 306 2.94 -5.17 -10.06
N TYR A 307 2.57 -3.96 -10.42
CA TYR A 307 2.43 -3.54 -11.82
C TYR A 307 3.77 -3.53 -12.55
N ALA A 308 4.81 -2.95 -11.92
CA ALA A 308 6.17 -2.94 -12.47
C ALA A 308 6.63 -4.36 -12.85
N ALA A 309 6.44 -5.31 -11.94
CA ALA A 309 6.82 -6.70 -12.15
C ALA A 309 5.98 -7.41 -13.21
N GLN A 310 4.64 -7.18 -13.25
CA GLN A 310 3.76 -7.82 -14.24
C GLN A 310 4.08 -7.41 -15.68
N PHE A 311 4.43 -6.15 -15.88
CA PHE A 311 4.69 -5.60 -17.21
C PHE A 311 6.18 -5.47 -17.55
N ASN A 312 7.06 -5.94 -16.65
CA ASN A 312 8.52 -5.82 -16.79
C ASN A 312 8.99 -4.38 -17.01
N VAL A 313 8.33 -3.43 -16.37
CA VAL A 313 8.64 -1.99 -16.44
C VAL A 313 9.48 -1.61 -15.24
N PRO A 314 10.71 -1.08 -15.44
CA PRO A 314 11.56 -0.69 -14.32
C PRO A 314 10.95 0.48 -13.53
N VAL A 315 11.25 0.51 -12.23
CA VAL A 315 10.90 1.64 -11.38
C VAL A 315 12.11 2.55 -11.14
N PHE A 316 11.86 3.85 -10.89
CA PHE A 316 12.83 4.75 -10.25
C PHE A 316 12.40 4.96 -8.81
N SER A 317 13.24 4.60 -7.85
CA SER A 317 12.90 4.53 -6.43
C SER A 317 14.03 5.02 -5.52
N PRO A 318 13.74 5.44 -4.27
CA PRO A 318 14.78 5.67 -3.27
C PRO A 318 15.58 4.38 -2.98
N SER A 319 16.87 4.53 -2.68
CA SER A 319 17.75 3.40 -2.35
C SER A 319 17.63 2.94 -0.90
N SER A 320 17.05 3.78 -0.04
CA SER A 320 16.95 3.56 1.41
C SER A 320 15.64 2.85 1.82
N ASN A 321 15.57 2.47 3.07
CA ASN A 321 14.44 1.88 3.77
C ASN A 321 13.84 0.65 3.08
N MET A 322 12.56 0.38 3.32
CA MET A 322 11.89 -0.83 2.84
C MET A 322 11.76 -0.86 1.32
N LEU A 323 11.31 0.24 0.73
CA LEU A 323 11.09 0.31 -0.72
C LEU A 323 12.39 0.03 -1.50
N GLY A 324 13.49 0.71 -1.14
CA GLY A 324 14.79 0.48 -1.75
C GLY A 324 15.32 -0.95 -1.57
N LYS A 325 15.07 -1.57 -0.41
CA LYS A 325 15.43 -2.97 -0.16
C LYS A 325 14.68 -3.92 -1.11
N ILE A 326 13.37 -3.71 -1.28
CA ILE A 326 12.54 -4.56 -2.16
C ILE A 326 13.00 -4.41 -3.61
N VAL A 327 13.14 -3.18 -4.11
CA VAL A 327 13.56 -2.91 -5.50
C VAL A 327 14.94 -3.51 -5.79
N ARG A 328 15.92 -3.35 -4.87
CA ARG A 328 17.24 -3.93 -5.01
C ARG A 328 17.21 -5.46 -5.01
N LYS A 329 16.52 -6.06 -4.03
CA LYS A 329 16.46 -7.52 -3.88
C LYS A 329 15.79 -8.19 -5.07
N SER A 330 14.70 -7.61 -5.57
CA SER A 330 13.92 -8.15 -6.70
C SER A 330 14.37 -7.60 -8.05
N LYS A 331 15.43 -6.80 -8.11
CA LYS A 331 16.00 -6.19 -9.34
C LYS A 331 14.94 -5.48 -10.20
N LEU A 332 14.06 -4.71 -9.57
CA LEU A 332 12.90 -4.10 -10.23
C LEU A 332 13.17 -2.72 -10.85
N GLY A 333 14.41 -2.24 -10.87
CA GLY A 333 14.73 -0.97 -11.52
C GLY A 333 15.87 -0.19 -10.88
N TYR A 334 15.79 1.12 -11.05
CA TYR A 334 16.78 2.08 -10.61
C TYR A 334 16.55 2.46 -9.15
N ILE A 335 17.63 2.57 -8.40
CA ILE A 335 17.64 3.07 -7.03
C ILE A 335 18.54 4.30 -6.91
N SER A 336 18.06 5.34 -6.25
CA SER A 336 18.82 6.59 -6.04
C SER A 336 18.91 6.94 -4.56
N SER A 337 20.07 7.44 -4.15
CA SER A 337 20.24 8.04 -2.82
C SER A 337 19.63 9.43 -2.73
N ASP A 338 19.41 10.09 -3.87
CA ASP A 338 18.74 11.37 -4.00
C ASP A 338 17.45 11.20 -4.80
N VAL A 339 16.31 11.42 -4.14
CA VAL A 339 14.98 11.45 -4.73
C VAL A 339 14.30 12.82 -4.57
N GLU A 340 15.11 13.83 -4.28
CA GLU A 340 14.74 15.24 -4.34
C GLU A 340 14.78 15.73 -5.78
N ILE A 341 14.51 17.00 -5.98
CA ILE A 341 14.36 17.61 -7.31
C ILE A 341 15.58 17.36 -8.20
N LEU A 342 16.80 17.55 -7.68
CA LEU A 342 18.04 17.40 -8.45
C LEU A 342 18.27 15.93 -8.86
N GLY A 343 18.08 15.00 -7.94
CA GLY A 343 18.27 13.57 -8.23
C GLY A 343 17.25 13.03 -9.22
N ILE A 344 15.98 13.46 -9.11
CA ILE A 344 14.94 13.11 -10.09
C ILE A 344 15.27 13.71 -11.44
N LYS A 345 15.60 15.02 -11.52
CA LYS A 345 16.00 15.69 -12.77
C LYS A 345 17.15 14.95 -13.47
N THR A 346 18.23 14.67 -12.75
CA THR A 346 19.38 13.95 -13.28
C THR A 346 18.97 12.58 -13.86
N PHE A 347 18.12 11.85 -13.17
CA PHE A 347 17.59 10.59 -13.68
C PHE A 347 16.76 10.79 -14.96
N LEU A 348 15.83 11.74 -14.97
CA LEU A 348 14.98 12.01 -16.13
C LEU A 348 15.83 12.37 -17.37
N GLU A 349 16.81 13.24 -17.23
CA GLU A 349 17.74 13.61 -18.32
C GLU A 349 18.57 12.42 -18.79
N SER A 350 18.98 11.53 -17.87
CA SER A 350 19.73 10.31 -18.20
C SER A 350 18.94 9.31 -19.05
N CYS A 351 17.61 9.33 -18.97
CA CYS A 351 16.75 8.44 -19.76
C CYS A 351 16.85 8.65 -21.28
N LEU A 352 17.28 9.83 -21.73
CA LEU A 352 17.56 10.10 -23.15
C LEU A 352 18.93 9.63 -23.61
N LEU A 353 19.89 9.71 -22.69
CA LEU A 353 21.32 9.49 -23.02
C LEU A 353 21.69 8.00 -22.95
N ASN A 354 20.93 7.23 -22.18
CA ASN A 354 21.27 5.85 -21.88
C ASN A 354 20.15 4.90 -22.31
N LYS A 355 20.55 3.68 -22.71
CA LYS A 355 19.59 2.59 -22.90
C LYS A 355 18.89 2.31 -21.57
N LEU A 356 17.56 2.33 -21.59
CA LEU A 356 16.76 2.03 -20.41
C LEU A 356 16.95 0.57 -19.97
N MET A 357 16.95 0.37 -18.64
CA MET A 357 17.08 -0.94 -18.02
C MET A 357 15.88 -1.81 -18.40
N THR A 358 16.16 -3.09 -18.70
CA THR A 358 15.15 -4.14 -18.77
C THR A 358 15.14 -4.92 -17.45
N ILE A 359 13.99 -5.33 -16.99
CA ILE A 359 13.82 -6.12 -15.77
C ILE A 359 13.08 -7.42 -16.06
N ASP A 360 13.24 -8.40 -15.17
CA ASP A 360 12.40 -9.59 -15.07
C ASP A 360 11.69 -9.59 -13.71
N GLY A 361 10.38 -9.36 -13.74
CA GLY A 361 9.54 -9.29 -12.54
C GLY A 361 9.15 -10.64 -11.95
N GLN A 362 9.49 -11.77 -12.57
CA GLN A 362 8.99 -13.11 -12.21
C GLN A 362 9.33 -13.51 -10.78
N GLU A 363 10.52 -13.18 -10.28
CA GLU A 363 10.90 -13.47 -8.90
C GLU A 363 10.00 -12.75 -7.90
N TYR A 364 9.71 -11.47 -8.15
CA TYR A 364 8.79 -10.69 -7.32
C TYR A 364 7.36 -11.26 -7.36
N LEU A 365 6.86 -11.58 -8.53
CA LEU A 365 5.51 -12.12 -8.72
C LEU A 365 5.31 -13.46 -8.02
N LYS A 366 6.27 -14.37 -8.12
CA LYS A 366 6.23 -15.68 -7.42
C LYS A 366 6.11 -15.52 -5.90
N LEU A 367 6.75 -14.51 -5.33
CA LEU A 367 6.76 -14.26 -3.89
C LEU A 367 5.53 -13.49 -3.40
N ASN A 368 4.78 -12.82 -4.29
CA ASN A 368 3.70 -11.91 -3.92
C ASN A 368 2.33 -12.32 -4.49
N THR A 369 2.06 -13.62 -4.52
CA THR A 369 0.77 -14.15 -4.96
C THR A 369 -0.31 -13.98 -3.89
N VAL A 370 -1.58 -13.92 -4.32
CA VAL A 370 -2.76 -13.95 -3.44
C VAL A 370 -2.74 -15.18 -2.54
N ASN A 371 -2.37 -16.35 -3.07
CA ASN A 371 -2.28 -17.58 -2.26
C ASN A 371 -1.23 -17.47 -1.16
N SER A 372 -0.05 -16.87 -1.44
CA SER A 372 0.97 -16.64 -0.40
C SER A 372 0.44 -15.70 0.69
N PHE A 373 -0.26 -14.63 0.32
CA PHE A 373 -0.90 -13.70 1.25
C PHE A 373 -1.92 -14.40 2.14
N LEU A 374 -2.88 -15.13 1.55
CA LEU A 374 -3.95 -15.82 2.27
C LEU A 374 -3.40 -16.91 3.19
N ASN A 375 -2.43 -17.71 2.74
CA ASN A 375 -1.80 -18.74 3.56
C ASN A 375 -1.10 -18.14 4.81
N THR A 376 -0.45 -16.99 4.66
CA THR A 376 0.20 -16.33 5.80
C THR A 376 -0.82 -15.76 6.79
N LEU A 377 -1.95 -15.24 6.30
CA LEU A 377 -2.93 -14.52 7.11
C LEU A 377 -3.97 -15.44 7.78
N LEU A 378 -4.34 -16.54 7.13
CA LEU A 378 -5.46 -17.40 7.57
C LEU A 378 -5.01 -18.72 8.20
N ASN A 379 -3.75 -19.11 8.06
CA ASN A 379 -3.13 -20.30 8.67
C ASN A 379 -2.10 -19.92 9.73
#